data_9eb495e4e16cbf4c65fd102f08148f3c
#
_entry.id   9eb495e4e16cbf4c65fd102f08148f3c
#
_cell.length_a   1.000
_cell.length_b   1.000
_cell.length_c   1.000
_cell.angle_alpha   90.00
_cell.angle_beta   90.00
_cell.angle_gamma   90.00
#
_symmetry.space_group_name_H-M   'P 1'
#
loop_
_entity.id
_entity.type
_entity.pdbx_description
1 polymer ?
#
loop_
_entity_poly.entity_id
_entity_poly.type
_entity_poly.pdbx_seq_one_letter_code
_entity_poly.pdbx_strand_id
1 'polypeptide(L)'
;GSEMCIRDRKNVPQMLKAYICREAYQERLTPDSLYVNLRNLENWAKSEQNPVSKAILHSLLAREYADYMRYNRQLLSGRTALDTDEAPADIREWSSNIFVTKVDEHNLASLQDSVRLLEVSSKEYVPFVVLEDGSRFYGHDMYHLLAARAVDTYLLLDGFRADSLQRMRIAGIYEGMINTYRHRAGAEDATVLATLDYWKWKRTGSGISREPYATYRERKAQVDKEYLGALDNLIREYGAREICAEAYICKADLLRNMGASHMDEALQTCDE
;
A
#
# COMPACT_ATOMS: atom_id res chain seq x y z
N GLY A 1 27.30 6.12 22.44
CA GLY A 1 28.40 5.56 21.61
C GLY A 1 27.94 4.81 20.36
N SER A 2 26.76 4.14 20.39
CA SER A 2 26.33 3.30 19.26
C SER A 2 25.78 4.08 18.06
N GLU A 3 25.03 5.16 18.27
CA GLU A 3 24.46 5.97 17.17
C GLU A 3 25.54 6.68 16.34
N MET A 4 26.59 7.17 16.98
CA MET A 4 27.71 7.82 16.29
C MET A 4 28.53 6.83 15.43
N CYS A 5 28.72 5.61 15.91
CA CYS A 5 29.43 4.56 15.16
C CYS A 5 28.60 4.05 13.95
N ILE A 6 27.28 4.04 14.04
CA ILE A 6 26.37 3.62 12.94
C ILE A 6 26.35 4.71 11.87
N ARG A 7 26.31 5.99 12.26
CA ARG A 7 26.33 7.15 11.37
C ARG A 7 27.63 7.24 10.55
N ASP A 8 28.77 6.97 11.20
CA ASP A 8 30.07 6.99 10.54
C ASP A 8 30.24 5.87 9.50
N ARG A 9 29.55 4.74 9.66
CA ARG A 9 29.59 3.61 8.72
C ARG A 9 28.63 3.73 7.54
N LYS A 10 27.83 4.80 7.46
CA LYS A 10 26.79 5.00 6.43
C LYS A 10 25.85 3.80 6.25
N ASN A 11 25.61 3.02 7.31
CA ASN A 11 24.72 1.87 7.27
C ASN A 11 23.27 2.34 7.49
N VAL A 12 22.63 2.75 6.42
CA VAL A 12 21.25 3.30 6.42
C VAL A 12 20.22 2.33 7.01
N PRO A 13 20.21 1.02 6.69
CA PRO A 13 19.27 0.08 7.31
C PRO A 13 19.41 0.04 8.84
N GLN A 14 20.62 0.07 9.38
CA GLN A 14 20.83 0.08 10.82
C GLN A 14 20.42 1.41 11.47
N MET A 15 20.62 2.52 10.78
CA MET A 15 20.16 3.84 11.25
C MET A 15 18.65 3.89 11.32
N LEU A 16 17.94 3.43 10.28
CA LEU A 16 16.50 3.36 10.25
C LEU A 16 15.95 2.45 11.36
N LYS A 17 16.56 1.27 11.56
CA LYS A 17 16.21 0.37 12.65
C LYS A 17 16.38 1.04 14.02
N ALA A 18 17.53 1.65 14.27
CA ALA A 18 17.80 2.33 15.54
C ALA A 18 16.81 3.47 15.79
N TYR A 19 16.47 4.23 14.74
CA TYR A 19 15.47 5.28 14.81
C TYR A 19 14.10 4.71 15.19
N ILE A 20 13.57 3.75 14.43
CA ILE A 20 12.27 3.14 14.67
C ILE A 20 12.18 2.55 16.09
N CYS A 21 13.21 1.83 16.53
CA CYS A 21 13.25 1.28 17.89
C CYS A 21 13.23 2.39 18.95
N ARG A 22 14.01 3.46 18.75
CA ARG A 22 14.05 4.59 19.68
C ARG A 22 12.69 5.25 19.81
N GLU A 23 12.05 5.56 18.68
CA GLU A 23 10.73 6.21 18.64
C GLU A 23 9.67 5.36 19.35
N ALA A 24 9.64 4.05 19.07
CA ALA A 24 8.72 3.12 19.74
C ALA A 24 8.90 3.06 21.26
N TYR A 25 10.14 3.22 21.77
CA TYR A 25 10.39 3.30 23.20
C TYR A 25 10.04 4.68 23.79
N GLN A 26 10.35 5.76 23.08
CA GLN A 26 10.04 7.11 23.55
C GLN A 26 8.53 7.34 23.62
N GLU A 27 7.76 6.84 22.66
CA GLU A 27 6.30 6.93 22.65
C GLU A 27 5.68 6.23 23.87
N ARG A 28 6.23 5.09 24.29
CA ARG A 28 5.80 4.39 25.52
C ARG A 28 6.11 5.13 26.80
N LEU A 29 7.24 5.86 26.82
CA LEU A 29 7.69 6.59 28.00
C LEU A 29 7.06 7.98 28.10
N THR A 30 6.80 8.62 26.97
CA THR A 30 6.33 10.01 26.89
C THR A 30 5.36 10.13 25.71
N PRO A 31 4.06 9.83 25.88
CA PRO A 31 3.07 9.87 24.80
C PRO A 31 2.99 11.22 24.06
N ASP A 32 3.32 12.32 24.75
CA ASP A 32 3.36 13.65 24.14
C ASP A 32 4.57 13.89 23.22
N SER A 33 5.51 12.93 23.11
CA SER A 33 6.68 13.06 22.25
C SER A 33 6.38 12.79 20.77
N LEU A 34 5.24 12.22 20.43
CA LEU A 34 4.89 11.83 19.07
C LEU A 34 5.05 12.97 18.06
N TYR A 35 4.57 14.18 18.38
CA TYR A 35 4.70 15.34 17.47
C TYR A 35 6.16 15.80 17.29
N VAL A 36 7.00 15.64 18.32
CA VAL A 36 8.44 15.93 18.21
C VAL A 36 9.12 14.91 17.31
N ASN A 37 8.74 13.65 17.45
CA ASN A 37 9.25 12.55 16.66
C ASN A 37 8.86 12.70 15.19
N LEU A 38 7.61 13.04 14.90
CA LEU A 38 7.16 13.32 13.53
C LEU A 38 7.93 14.46 12.88
N ARG A 39 8.16 15.57 13.62
CA ARG A 39 8.97 16.69 13.13
C ARG A 39 10.42 16.27 12.85
N ASN A 40 11.01 15.45 13.71
CA ASN A 40 12.36 14.93 13.51
C ASN A 40 12.44 14.05 12.28
N LEU A 41 11.43 13.19 12.06
CA LEU A 41 11.32 12.31 10.90
C LEU A 41 11.14 13.12 9.60
N GLU A 42 10.31 14.17 9.61
CA GLU A 42 10.18 15.09 8.49
C GLU A 42 11.50 15.79 8.14
N ASN A 43 12.21 16.30 9.15
CA ASN A 43 13.49 16.96 8.95
C ASN A 43 14.54 16.00 8.37
N TRP A 44 14.53 14.74 8.84
CA TRP A 44 15.41 13.72 8.27
C TRP A 44 15.05 13.42 6.81
N ALA A 45 13.77 13.20 6.50
CA ALA A 45 13.31 12.95 5.12
C ALA A 45 13.68 14.11 4.16
N LYS A 46 13.60 15.36 4.66
CA LYS A 46 14.02 16.56 3.88
C LYS A 46 15.53 16.60 3.63
N SER A 47 16.34 16.19 4.59
CA SER A 47 17.81 16.23 4.51
C SER A 47 18.45 14.98 3.90
N GLU A 48 17.70 13.86 3.78
CA GLU A 48 18.19 12.60 3.25
C GLU A 48 18.51 12.71 1.76
N GLN A 49 19.71 12.27 1.38
CA GLN A 49 20.20 12.33 0.01
C GLN A 49 20.07 11.00 -0.73
N ASN A 50 20.05 9.87 0.00
CA ASN A 50 19.84 8.58 -0.62
C ASN A 50 18.37 8.41 -1.00
N PRO A 51 18.04 8.21 -2.30
CA PRO A 51 16.65 8.21 -2.78
C PRO A 51 15.83 7.06 -2.17
N VAL A 52 16.42 5.89 -1.93
CA VAL A 52 15.71 4.75 -1.36
C VAL A 52 15.43 4.99 0.13
N SER A 53 16.41 5.48 0.88
CA SER A 53 16.24 5.87 2.28
C SER A 53 15.18 6.94 2.43
N LYS A 54 15.21 7.94 1.55
CA LYS A 54 14.20 9.01 1.51
C LYS A 54 12.80 8.46 1.25
N ALA A 55 12.66 7.54 0.30
CA ALA A 55 11.39 6.87 0.01
C ALA A 55 10.85 6.09 1.22
N ILE A 56 11.72 5.36 1.93
CA ILE A 56 11.36 4.65 3.17
C ILE A 56 10.89 5.64 4.24
N LEU A 57 11.62 6.75 4.45
CA LEU A 57 11.23 7.78 5.42
C LEU A 57 9.87 8.39 5.11
N HIS A 58 9.59 8.66 3.83
CA HIS A 58 8.26 9.13 3.40
C HIS A 58 7.17 8.07 3.66
N SER A 59 7.43 6.80 3.38
CA SER A 59 6.49 5.71 3.70
C SER A 59 6.21 5.60 5.21
N LEU A 60 7.22 5.81 6.06
CA LEU A 60 7.05 5.84 7.50
C LEU A 60 6.20 7.04 7.93
N LEU A 61 6.49 8.24 7.43
CA LEU A 61 5.71 9.45 7.73
C LEU A 61 4.23 9.30 7.34
N ALA A 62 3.97 8.79 6.13
CA ALA A 62 2.59 8.55 5.70
C ALA A 62 1.84 7.62 6.68
N ARG A 63 2.51 6.56 7.12
CA ARG A 63 1.93 5.61 8.07
C ARG A 63 1.70 6.21 9.44
N GLU A 64 2.65 6.95 9.98
CA GLU A 64 2.52 7.62 11.28
C GLU A 64 1.35 8.61 11.31
N TYR A 65 1.19 9.43 10.26
CA TYR A 65 0.04 10.34 10.15
C TYR A 65 -1.28 9.58 10.04
N ALA A 66 -1.34 8.50 9.28
CA ALA A 66 -2.55 7.69 9.16
C ALA A 66 -2.91 6.97 10.47
N ASP A 67 -1.92 6.44 11.18
CA ASP A 67 -2.11 5.82 12.49
C ASP A 67 -2.55 6.85 13.54
N TYR A 68 -1.97 8.06 13.55
CA TYR A 68 -2.45 9.15 14.41
C TYR A 68 -3.93 9.45 14.15
N MET A 69 -4.34 9.56 12.89
CA MET A 69 -5.76 9.76 12.53
C MET A 69 -6.65 8.65 13.07
N ARG A 70 -6.24 7.40 12.89
CA ARG A 70 -7.00 6.23 13.35
C ARG A 70 -7.18 6.21 14.86
N TYR A 71 -6.11 6.48 15.63
CA TYR A 71 -6.18 6.51 17.10
C TYR A 71 -6.96 7.70 17.64
N ASN A 72 -6.97 8.83 16.93
CA ASN A 72 -7.65 10.06 17.34
C ASN A 72 -8.94 10.32 16.55
N ARG A 73 -9.57 9.29 15.99
CA ARG A 73 -10.74 9.39 15.11
C ARG A 73 -11.87 10.24 15.72
N GLN A 74 -12.22 9.99 16.99
CA GLN A 74 -13.31 10.72 17.65
C GLN A 74 -12.98 12.21 17.79
N LEU A 75 -11.75 12.54 18.17
CA LEU A 75 -11.27 13.91 18.27
C LEU A 75 -11.32 14.64 16.93
N LEU A 76 -10.84 13.98 15.87
CA LEU A 76 -10.75 14.56 14.52
C LEU A 76 -12.11 14.68 13.83
N SER A 77 -13.08 13.81 14.13
CA SER A 77 -14.42 13.86 13.54
C SER A 77 -15.21 15.10 13.92
N GLY A 78 -14.93 15.69 15.09
CA GLY A 78 -15.57 16.93 15.58
C GLY A 78 -14.92 18.23 15.09
N ARG A 79 -13.78 18.15 14.39
CA ARG A 79 -13.05 19.35 13.94
C ARG A 79 -13.55 19.83 12.59
N THR A 80 -13.70 21.15 12.47
CA THR A 80 -13.94 21.81 11.18
C THR A 80 -12.70 21.68 10.29
N ALA A 81 -12.92 21.50 8.98
CA ALA A 81 -11.83 21.49 8.01
C ALA A 81 -11.08 22.84 8.04
N LEU A 82 -9.77 22.78 8.08
CA LEU A 82 -8.89 23.94 8.02
C LEU A 82 -8.34 24.09 6.60
N ASP A 83 -7.87 25.30 6.27
CA ASP A 83 -7.08 25.50 5.06
C ASP A 83 -5.75 24.74 5.18
N THR A 84 -5.41 23.95 4.16
CA THR A 84 -4.18 23.16 4.17
C THR A 84 -2.93 24.01 4.00
N ASP A 85 -3.06 25.17 3.37
CA ASP A 85 -1.95 26.10 3.14
C ASP A 85 -1.55 26.85 4.42
N GLU A 86 -2.46 26.89 5.41
CA GLU A 86 -2.27 27.53 6.71
C GLU A 86 -2.26 26.50 7.86
N ALA A 87 -1.65 25.34 7.64
CA ALA A 87 -1.60 24.30 8.66
C ALA A 87 -0.90 24.79 9.94
N PRO A 88 -1.53 24.68 11.13
CA PRO A 88 -0.91 25.03 12.39
C PRO A 88 0.44 24.34 12.60
N ALA A 89 1.36 25.01 13.32
CA ALA A 89 2.65 24.42 13.64
C ALA A 89 2.55 23.18 14.56
N ASP A 90 1.50 23.13 15.37
CA ASP A 90 1.20 22.00 16.26
C ASP A 90 0.23 21.02 15.55
N ILE A 91 0.69 19.81 15.29
CA ILE A 91 -0.13 18.77 14.63
C ILE A 91 -1.39 18.42 15.43
N ARG A 92 -1.39 18.67 16.75
CA ARG A 92 -2.55 18.45 17.60
C ARG A 92 -3.71 19.38 17.29
N GLU A 93 -3.47 20.47 16.58
CA GLU A 93 -4.48 21.42 16.11
C GLU A 93 -4.98 21.12 14.70
N TRP A 94 -4.34 20.17 13.99
CA TRP A 94 -4.72 19.82 12.63
C TRP A 94 -6.10 19.19 12.56
N SER A 95 -6.81 19.49 11.50
CA SER A 95 -8.04 18.80 11.10
C SER A 95 -7.75 17.59 10.22
N SER A 96 -8.75 16.73 10.06
CA SER A 96 -8.59 15.47 9.30
C SER A 96 -8.13 15.68 7.85
N ASN A 97 -8.55 16.77 7.19
CA ASN A 97 -8.15 17.06 5.82
C ASN A 97 -6.65 17.37 5.69
N ILE A 98 -6.05 18.06 6.68
CA ILE A 98 -4.59 18.29 6.68
C ILE A 98 -3.84 16.96 6.78
N PHE A 99 -4.25 16.09 7.70
CA PHE A 99 -3.64 14.75 7.81
C PHE A 99 -3.79 13.94 6.53
N VAL A 100 -4.97 13.93 5.91
CA VAL A 100 -5.21 13.25 4.62
C VAL A 100 -4.25 13.77 3.55
N THR A 101 -4.09 15.09 3.46
CA THR A 101 -3.14 15.70 2.51
C THR A 101 -1.71 15.25 2.80
N LYS A 102 -1.29 15.22 4.08
CA LYS A 102 0.06 14.79 4.46
C LYS A 102 0.29 13.31 4.16
N VAL A 103 -0.67 12.45 4.43
CA VAL A 103 -0.60 11.03 4.05
C VAL A 103 -0.44 10.88 2.54
N ASP A 104 -1.21 11.62 1.75
CA ASP A 104 -1.15 11.58 0.29
C ASP A 104 0.21 12.05 -0.24
N GLU A 105 0.68 13.22 0.22
CA GLU A 105 1.99 13.78 -0.17
C GLU A 105 3.12 12.79 0.09
N HIS A 106 3.15 12.18 1.28
CA HIS A 106 4.22 11.29 1.66
C HIS A 106 4.13 9.92 0.98
N ASN A 107 2.93 9.36 0.79
CA ASN A 107 2.78 8.13 0.00
C ASN A 107 3.24 8.32 -1.45
N LEU A 108 2.86 9.43 -2.09
CA LEU A 108 3.32 9.75 -3.45
C LEU A 108 4.84 9.91 -3.50
N ALA A 109 5.42 10.63 -2.55
CA ALA A 109 6.87 10.81 -2.47
C ALA A 109 7.61 9.49 -2.25
N SER A 110 7.02 8.55 -1.51
CA SER A 110 7.62 7.23 -1.27
C SER A 110 7.72 6.35 -2.53
N LEU A 111 6.91 6.61 -3.56
CA LEU A 111 6.86 5.83 -4.79
C LEU A 111 7.42 6.58 -6.02
N GLN A 112 7.91 7.81 -5.82
CA GLN A 112 8.29 8.70 -6.92
C GLN A 112 9.41 8.14 -7.80
N ASP A 113 10.43 7.49 -7.23
CA ASP A 113 11.59 6.94 -7.96
C ASP A 113 11.48 5.41 -8.07
N SER A 114 10.44 4.92 -8.76
CA SER A 114 10.19 3.49 -8.94
C SER A 114 11.37 2.76 -9.57
N VAL A 115 12.12 3.39 -10.46
CA VAL A 115 13.29 2.78 -11.12
C VAL A 115 14.36 2.41 -10.10
N ARG A 116 14.70 3.31 -9.21
CA ARG A 116 15.67 3.04 -8.13
C ARG A 116 15.16 2.02 -7.12
N LEU A 117 13.88 2.07 -6.80
CA LEU A 117 13.26 1.14 -5.87
C LEU A 117 13.25 -0.30 -6.40
N LEU A 118 13.12 -0.50 -7.71
CA LEU A 118 13.20 -1.79 -8.37
C LEU A 118 14.61 -2.41 -8.36
N GLU A 119 15.65 -1.58 -8.26
CA GLU A 119 17.06 -2.01 -8.24
C GLU A 119 17.54 -2.45 -6.85
N VAL A 120 16.80 -2.09 -5.78
CA VAL A 120 17.21 -2.35 -4.40
C VAL A 120 16.40 -3.46 -3.78
N SER A 121 17.09 -4.44 -3.20
CA SER A 121 16.43 -5.56 -2.53
C SER A 121 15.97 -5.20 -1.13
N SER A 122 14.72 -5.49 -0.82
CA SER A 122 14.17 -5.37 0.53
C SER A 122 14.86 -6.30 1.55
N LYS A 123 15.58 -7.33 1.08
CA LYS A 123 16.41 -8.20 1.93
C LYS A 123 17.52 -7.45 2.65
N GLU A 124 18.01 -6.37 2.09
CA GLU A 124 19.02 -5.52 2.73
C GLU A 124 18.51 -4.84 4.00
N TYR A 125 17.19 -4.78 4.15
CA TYR A 125 16.49 -4.13 5.24
C TYR A 125 15.84 -5.11 6.23
N VAL A 126 16.13 -6.40 6.12
CA VAL A 126 15.58 -7.48 6.97
C VAL A 126 15.59 -7.20 8.47
N PRO A 127 16.54 -6.46 9.07
CA PRO A 127 16.43 -6.17 10.50
C PRO A 127 15.12 -5.50 10.94
N PHE A 128 14.40 -4.84 10.03
CA PHE A 128 13.11 -4.20 10.33
C PHE A 128 12.03 -4.44 9.25
N VAL A 129 12.37 -5.12 8.16
CA VAL A 129 11.44 -5.56 7.12
C VAL A 129 11.17 -7.05 7.32
N VAL A 130 9.91 -7.42 7.46
CA VAL A 130 9.46 -8.81 7.44
C VAL A 130 9.18 -9.18 5.99
N LEU A 131 9.87 -10.19 5.48
CA LEU A 131 9.66 -10.70 4.14
C LEU A 131 8.57 -11.76 4.17
N GLU A 132 7.46 -11.50 3.52
CA GLU A 132 6.42 -12.50 3.27
C GLU A 132 6.81 -13.39 2.09
N ASP A 133 6.31 -14.63 2.07
CA ASP A 133 6.62 -15.62 1.02
C ASP A 133 6.29 -15.10 -0.39
N GLY A 134 5.21 -14.34 -0.53
CA GLY A 134 4.80 -13.69 -1.78
C GLY A 134 5.81 -12.70 -2.34
N SER A 135 6.65 -12.08 -1.49
CA SER A 135 7.62 -11.08 -1.92
C SER A 135 8.67 -11.62 -2.90
N ARG A 136 8.93 -12.94 -2.89
CA ARG A 136 9.87 -13.61 -3.82
C ARG A 136 9.46 -13.43 -5.28
N PHE A 137 8.16 -13.44 -5.57
CA PHE A 137 7.61 -13.28 -6.92
C PHE A 137 7.81 -11.88 -7.49
N TYR A 138 7.99 -10.88 -6.62
CA TYR A 138 8.36 -9.51 -6.96
C TYR A 138 9.89 -9.28 -6.89
N GLY A 139 10.70 -10.36 -6.85
CA GLY A 139 12.15 -10.26 -6.76
C GLY A 139 12.64 -9.65 -5.45
N HIS A 140 11.81 -9.58 -4.42
CA HIS A 140 12.06 -8.85 -3.17
C HIS A 140 12.46 -7.39 -3.39
N ASP A 141 11.97 -6.73 -4.44
CA ASP A 141 12.31 -5.33 -4.68
C ASP A 141 11.66 -4.38 -3.66
N MET A 142 12.25 -3.20 -3.52
CA MET A 142 11.76 -2.18 -2.59
C MET A 142 10.48 -1.51 -3.11
N TYR A 143 10.26 -1.48 -4.43
CA TYR A 143 9.08 -0.87 -5.02
C TYR A 143 7.79 -1.59 -4.59
N HIS A 144 7.77 -2.93 -4.69
CA HIS A 144 6.64 -3.72 -4.20
C HIS A 144 6.38 -3.48 -2.71
N LEU A 145 7.43 -3.51 -1.88
CA LEU A 145 7.29 -3.29 -0.45
C LEU A 145 6.63 -1.94 -0.13
N LEU A 146 7.10 -0.86 -0.76
CA LEU A 146 6.58 0.47 -0.49
C LEU A 146 5.19 0.68 -1.11
N ALA A 147 4.91 0.08 -2.28
CA ALA A 147 3.59 0.10 -2.91
C ALA A 147 2.54 -0.60 -2.04
N ALA A 148 2.83 -1.80 -1.53
CA ALA A 148 1.94 -2.52 -0.61
C ALA A 148 1.69 -1.70 0.67
N ARG A 149 2.74 -1.12 1.27
CA ARG A 149 2.60 -0.23 2.44
C ARG A 149 1.76 1.01 2.15
N ALA A 150 1.89 1.59 0.95
CA ALA A 150 1.08 2.75 0.57
C ALA A 150 -0.40 2.38 0.44
N VAL A 151 -0.72 1.22 -0.17
CA VAL A 151 -2.10 0.69 -0.22
C VAL A 151 -2.66 0.53 1.19
N ASP A 152 -1.93 -0.15 2.08
CA ASP A 152 -2.33 -0.35 3.48
C ASP A 152 -2.56 0.97 4.21
N THR A 153 -1.69 1.96 3.96
CA THR A 153 -1.79 3.28 4.56
C THR A 153 -3.02 4.03 4.08
N TYR A 154 -3.34 3.98 2.76
CA TYR A 154 -4.57 4.57 2.26
C TYR A 154 -5.82 3.89 2.81
N LEU A 155 -5.81 2.58 3.05
CA LEU A 155 -6.93 1.86 3.66
C LEU A 155 -7.23 2.35 5.08
N LEU A 156 -6.26 2.89 5.81
CA LEU A 156 -6.47 3.50 7.14
C LEU A 156 -7.27 4.80 7.10
N LEU A 157 -7.36 5.45 5.93
CA LEU A 157 -8.15 6.69 5.76
C LEU A 157 -9.65 6.45 5.67
N ASP A 158 -10.08 5.20 5.77
CA ASP A 158 -11.50 4.85 5.75
C ASP A 158 -12.29 5.60 6.82
N GLY A 159 -13.39 6.25 6.39
CA GLY A 159 -14.25 7.04 7.27
C GLY A 159 -13.77 8.47 7.56
N PHE A 160 -12.69 8.96 6.93
CA PHE A 160 -12.21 10.35 7.04
C PHE A 160 -12.58 11.24 5.85
N ARG A 161 -13.69 10.92 5.13
CA ARG A 161 -14.15 11.61 3.92
C ARG A 161 -13.12 11.64 2.78
N ALA A 162 -12.21 10.66 2.78
CA ALA A 162 -11.17 10.51 1.79
C ALA A 162 -11.46 9.42 0.74
N ASP A 163 -12.67 8.90 0.69
CA ASP A 163 -13.02 7.69 -0.09
C ASP A 163 -12.70 7.82 -1.60
N SER A 164 -12.94 8.99 -2.20
CA SER A 164 -12.58 9.23 -3.61
C SER A 164 -11.08 9.22 -3.83
N LEU A 165 -10.32 9.93 -2.99
CA LEU A 165 -8.87 9.97 -3.03
C LEU A 165 -8.29 8.59 -2.82
N GLN A 166 -8.74 7.90 -1.78
CA GLN A 166 -8.32 6.55 -1.42
C GLN A 166 -8.48 5.59 -2.60
N ARG A 167 -9.68 5.53 -3.21
CA ARG A 167 -9.94 4.65 -4.36
C ARG A 167 -9.07 5.00 -5.57
N MET A 168 -8.95 6.28 -5.90
CA MET A 168 -8.13 6.73 -7.01
C MET A 168 -6.65 6.38 -6.80
N ARG A 169 -6.12 6.59 -5.60
CA ARG A 169 -4.71 6.32 -5.29
C ARG A 169 -4.40 4.84 -5.26
N ILE A 170 -5.22 4.03 -4.62
CA ILE A 170 -5.02 2.56 -4.59
C ILE A 170 -5.11 1.98 -6.00
N ALA A 171 -6.10 2.39 -6.81
CA ALA A 171 -6.18 1.96 -8.20
C ALA A 171 -4.90 2.34 -8.97
N GLY A 172 -4.45 3.60 -8.85
CA GLY A 172 -3.24 4.08 -9.53
C GLY A 172 -1.97 3.36 -9.09
N ILE A 173 -1.86 2.95 -7.82
CA ILE A 173 -0.72 2.15 -7.34
C ILE A 173 -0.71 0.78 -8.00
N TYR A 174 -1.84 0.06 -8.00
CA TYR A 174 -1.93 -1.25 -8.64
C TYR A 174 -1.69 -1.18 -10.16
N GLU A 175 -2.31 -0.21 -10.84
CA GLU A 175 -2.10 0.01 -12.27
C GLU A 175 -0.63 0.33 -12.58
N GLY A 176 0.02 1.14 -11.75
CA GLY A 176 1.44 1.43 -11.83
C GLY A 176 2.31 0.18 -11.64
N MET A 177 2.00 -0.66 -10.65
CA MET A 177 2.69 -1.92 -10.42
C MET A 177 2.54 -2.86 -11.62
N ILE A 178 1.31 -3.10 -12.09
CA ILE A 178 1.02 -3.96 -13.25
C ILE A 178 1.80 -3.49 -14.48
N ASN A 179 1.74 -2.18 -14.78
CA ASN A 179 2.45 -1.62 -15.92
C ASN A 179 3.96 -1.78 -15.79
N THR A 180 4.51 -1.51 -14.60
CA THR A 180 5.95 -1.61 -14.33
C THR A 180 6.46 -3.05 -14.50
N TYR A 181 5.78 -4.03 -13.90
CA TYR A 181 6.21 -5.43 -13.97
C TYR A 181 5.97 -6.03 -15.35
N ARG A 182 4.89 -5.68 -16.04
CA ARG A 182 4.62 -6.15 -17.40
C ARG A 182 5.74 -5.78 -18.40
N HIS A 183 6.38 -4.63 -18.22
CA HIS A 183 7.47 -4.18 -19.08
C HIS A 183 8.87 -4.57 -18.59
N ARG A 184 8.94 -5.36 -17.50
CA ARG A 184 10.20 -5.83 -16.93
C ARG A 184 10.42 -7.30 -17.26
N ALA A 185 11.51 -7.63 -17.96
CA ALA A 185 11.86 -9.00 -18.26
C ALA A 185 12.05 -9.83 -16.97
N GLY A 186 11.45 -11.02 -16.93
CA GLY A 186 11.51 -11.91 -15.77
C GLY A 186 10.58 -11.56 -14.62
N ALA A 187 9.67 -10.59 -14.81
CA ALA A 187 8.70 -10.16 -13.79
C ALA A 187 7.25 -10.58 -14.11
N GLU A 188 7.10 -11.66 -14.89
CA GLU A 188 5.79 -12.19 -15.29
C GLU A 188 4.97 -12.62 -14.06
N ASP A 189 5.60 -13.28 -13.09
CA ASP A 189 4.94 -13.72 -11.86
C ASP A 189 4.44 -12.53 -11.05
N ALA A 190 5.24 -11.46 -10.96
CA ALA A 190 4.84 -10.20 -10.32
C ALA A 190 3.65 -9.55 -11.05
N THR A 191 3.62 -9.63 -12.38
CA THR A 191 2.51 -9.10 -13.19
C THR A 191 1.21 -9.85 -12.89
N VAL A 192 1.26 -11.17 -12.79
CA VAL A 192 0.10 -12.01 -12.46
C VAL A 192 -0.42 -11.63 -11.07
N LEU A 193 0.44 -11.61 -10.05
CA LEU A 193 0.03 -11.32 -8.68
C LEU A 193 -0.51 -9.89 -8.52
N ALA A 194 0.19 -8.89 -9.06
CA ALA A 194 -0.28 -7.50 -8.99
C ALA A 194 -1.66 -7.33 -9.65
N THR A 195 -1.91 -8.05 -10.76
CA THR A 195 -3.22 -8.03 -11.43
C THR A 195 -4.29 -8.69 -10.57
N LEU A 196 -3.98 -9.83 -9.94
CA LEU A 196 -4.90 -10.52 -9.03
C LEU A 196 -5.25 -9.65 -7.81
N ASP A 197 -4.25 -9.02 -7.20
CA ASP A 197 -4.44 -8.16 -6.03
C ASP A 197 -5.28 -6.92 -6.38
N TYR A 198 -5.02 -6.31 -7.54
CA TYR A 198 -5.86 -5.21 -8.05
C TYR A 198 -7.33 -5.61 -8.15
N TRP A 199 -7.63 -6.75 -8.76
CA TRP A 199 -9.00 -7.19 -8.96
C TRP A 199 -9.67 -7.68 -7.67
N LYS A 200 -8.92 -8.35 -6.78
CA LYS A 200 -9.41 -8.68 -5.43
C LYS A 200 -9.81 -7.41 -4.67
N TRP A 201 -8.96 -6.39 -4.69
CA TRP A 201 -9.27 -5.10 -4.08
C TRP A 201 -10.46 -4.42 -4.77
N LYS A 202 -10.50 -4.38 -6.10
CA LYS A 202 -11.59 -3.75 -6.85
C LYS A 202 -12.95 -4.36 -6.55
N ARG A 203 -13.02 -5.67 -6.32
CA ARG A 203 -14.25 -6.37 -5.93
C ARG A 203 -14.71 -6.04 -4.51
N THR A 204 -13.80 -5.90 -3.57
CA THR A 204 -14.09 -5.80 -2.14
C THR A 204 -13.81 -4.43 -1.55
N GLY A 205 -12.72 -3.80 -1.96
CA GLY A 205 -12.20 -2.57 -1.37
C GLY A 205 -12.61 -1.28 -2.08
N SER A 206 -13.28 -1.37 -3.24
CA SER A 206 -13.62 -0.20 -4.07
C SER A 206 -14.80 0.65 -3.55
N GLY A 207 -15.40 0.29 -2.41
CA GLY A 207 -16.55 0.98 -1.83
C GLY A 207 -17.91 0.57 -2.42
N ILE A 208 -17.96 -0.41 -3.33
CA ILE A 208 -19.21 -0.95 -3.91
C ILE A 208 -20.20 -1.36 -2.82
N SER A 209 -19.74 -1.93 -1.73
CA SER A 209 -20.57 -2.38 -0.60
C SER A 209 -21.34 -1.25 0.10
N ARG A 210 -20.99 0.01 -0.15
CA ARG A 210 -21.63 1.20 0.44
C ARG A 210 -22.73 1.77 -0.45
N GLU A 211 -22.93 1.23 -1.66
CA GLU A 211 -23.96 1.67 -2.58
C GLU A 211 -25.34 1.13 -2.17
N PRO A 212 -26.45 1.81 -2.55
CA PRO A 212 -27.79 1.26 -2.40
C PRO A 212 -27.92 -0.12 -3.07
N TYR A 213 -28.71 -1.02 -2.49
CA TYR A 213 -28.78 -2.43 -2.91
C TYR A 213 -29.02 -2.65 -4.41
N ALA A 214 -29.89 -1.86 -5.02
CA ALA A 214 -30.17 -1.97 -6.45
C ALA A 214 -28.93 -1.67 -7.30
N THR A 215 -28.26 -0.55 -7.04
CA THR A 215 -27.01 -0.15 -7.71
C THR A 215 -25.86 -1.11 -7.39
N TYR A 216 -25.81 -1.60 -6.16
CA TYR A 216 -24.82 -2.59 -5.72
C TYR A 216 -24.87 -3.87 -6.57
N ARG A 217 -26.06 -4.42 -6.85
CA ARG A 217 -26.21 -5.66 -7.64
C ARG A 217 -25.66 -5.49 -9.06
N GLU A 218 -26.06 -4.41 -9.72
CA GLU A 218 -25.62 -4.12 -11.09
C GLU A 218 -24.11 -3.89 -11.14
N ARG A 219 -23.60 -3.09 -10.21
CA ARG A 219 -22.18 -2.76 -10.10
C ARG A 219 -21.35 -3.99 -9.80
N LYS A 220 -21.83 -4.85 -8.88
CA LYS A 220 -21.16 -6.11 -8.55
C LYS A 220 -21.10 -7.04 -9.75
N ALA A 221 -22.22 -7.21 -10.46
CA ALA A 221 -22.25 -8.06 -11.66
C ALA A 221 -21.31 -7.54 -12.75
N GLN A 222 -21.21 -6.23 -12.93
CA GLN A 222 -20.28 -5.63 -13.87
C GLN A 222 -18.82 -5.86 -13.48
N VAL A 223 -18.46 -5.65 -12.20
CA VAL A 223 -17.11 -5.89 -11.70
C VAL A 223 -16.73 -7.37 -11.75
N ASP A 224 -17.66 -8.27 -11.42
CA ASP A 224 -17.43 -9.72 -11.52
C ASP A 224 -17.19 -10.15 -12.99
N LYS A 225 -17.92 -9.58 -13.95
CA LYS A 225 -17.70 -9.81 -15.39
C LYS A 225 -16.33 -9.29 -15.86
N GLU A 226 -15.96 -8.09 -15.46
CA GLU A 226 -14.64 -7.51 -15.77
C GLU A 226 -13.51 -8.33 -15.15
N TYR A 227 -13.70 -8.80 -13.91
CA TYR A 227 -12.72 -9.66 -13.24
C TYR A 227 -12.58 -11.00 -13.94
N LEU A 228 -13.67 -11.64 -14.35
CA LEU A 228 -13.63 -12.89 -15.14
C LEU A 228 -12.82 -12.70 -16.42
N GLY A 229 -13.06 -11.62 -17.15
CA GLY A 229 -12.29 -11.30 -18.36
C GLY A 229 -10.82 -11.05 -18.08
N ALA A 230 -10.46 -10.45 -16.95
CA ALA A 230 -9.06 -10.28 -16.55
C ALA A 230 -8.39 -11.61 -16.21
N LEU A 231 -9.10 -12.51 -15.51
CA LEU A 231 -8.60 -13.86 -15.19
C LEU A 231 -8.39 -14.70 -16.47
N ASP A 232 -9.33 -14.67 -17.42
CA ASP A 232 -9.19 -15.34 -18.71
C ASP A 232 -7.97 -14.83 -19.50
N ASN A 233 -7.71 -13.52 -19.44
CA ASN A 233 -6.53 -12.93 -20.05
C ASN A 233 -5.24 -13.40 -19.39
N LEU A 234 -5.18 -13.41 -18.05
CA LEU A 234 -4.03 -13.90 -17.30
C LEU A 234 -3.73 -15.38 -17.63
N ILE A 235 -4.76 -16.22 -17.60
CA ILE A 235 -4.64 -17.65 -17.90
C ILE A 235 -4.16 -17.86 -19.34
N ARG A 236 -4.70 -17.12 -20.31
CA ARG A 236 -4.27 -17.22 -21.71
C ARG A 236 -2.81 -16.78 -21.91
N GLU A 237 -2.37 -15.74 -21.20
CA GLU A 237 -1.03 -15.16 -21.38
C GLU A 237 0.03 -15.88 -20.54
N TYR A 238 -0.31 -16.32 -19.33
CA TYR A 238 0.63 -16.85 -18.34
C TYR A 238 0.29 -18.25 -17.83
N GLY A 239 -0.68 -18.96 -18.42
CA GLY A 239 -1.20 -20.25 -17.91
C GLY A 239 -0.17 -21.36 -17.75
N ALA A 240 0.94 -21.31 -18.50
CA ALA A 240 2.04 -22.27 -18.36
C ALA A 240 2.93 -22.03 -17.11
N ARG A 241 2.72 -20.93 -16.38
CA ARG A 241 3.52 -20.59 -15.20
C ARG A 241 2.84 -21.10 -13.93
N GLU A 242 3.63 -21.64 -13.00
CA GLU A 242 3.14 -22.16 -11.72
C GLU A 242 2.28 -21.14 -10.96
N ILE A 243 2.70 -19.86 -10.93
CA ILE A 243 1.97 -18.79 -10.25
C ILE A 243 0.56 -18.58 -10.82
N CYS A 244 0.30 -18.98 -12.06
CA CYS A 244 -1.01 -18.80 -12.67
C CYS A 244 -2.07 -19.74 -12.06
N ALA A 245 -1.68 -20.75 -11.28
CA ALA A 245 -2.60 -21.54 -10.47
C ALA A 245 -3.48 -20.66 -9.57
N GLU A 246 -2.94 -19.55 -9.06
CA GLU A 246 -3.73 -18.57 -8.31
C GLU A 246 -4.86 -17.93 -9.14
N ALA A 247 -4.63 -17.72 -10.44
CA ALA A 247 -5.66 -17.18 -11.34
C ALA A 247 -6.75 -18.21 -11.61
N TYR A 248 -6.40 -19.49 -11.77
CA TYR A 248 -7.38 -20.58 -11.91
C TYR A 248 -8.24 -20.73 -10.64
N ILE A 249 -7.63 -20.72 -9.46
CA ILE A 249 -8.35 -20.76 -8.18
C ILE A 249 -9.31 -19.56 -8.07
N CYS A 250 -8.85 -18.36 -8.38
CA CYS A 250 -9.69 -17.16 -8.35
C CYS A 250 -10.84 -17.24 -9.37
N LYS A 251 -10.62 -17.80 -10.55
CA LYS A 251 -11.64 -18.00 -11.59
C LYS A 251 -12.69 -19.01 -11.12
N ALA A 252 -12.28 -20.16 -10.62
CA ALA A 252 -13.19 -21.19 -10.12
C ALA A 252 -14.07 -20.65 -8.97
N ASP A 253 -13.47 -19.93 -8.01
CA ASP A 253 -14.20 -19.29 -6.92
C ASP A 253 -15.17 -18.20 -7.40
N LEU A 254 -14.78 -17.41 -8.39
CA LEU A 254 -15.64 -16.39 -8.98
C LEU A 254 -16.87 -17.02 -9.64
N LEU A 255 -16.65 -18.02 -10.52
CA LEU A 255 -17.72 -18.73 -11.24
C LEU A 255 -18.69 -19.41 -10.27
N ARG A 256 -18.18 -20.09 -9.22
CA ARG A 256 -18.99 -20.68 -8.16
C ARG A 256 -19.91 -19.65 -7.51
N ASN A 257 -19.39 -18.44 -7.24
CA ASN A 257 -20.15 -17.35 -6.62
C ASN A 257 -21.12 -16.64 -7.58
N MET A 258 -20.99 -16.82 -8.89
CA MET A 258 -21.91 -16.28 -9.90
C MET A 258 -23.19 -17.10 -10.05
N GLY A 259 -23.23 -18.32 -9.52
CA GLY A 259 -24.42 -19.13 -9.39
C GLY A 259 -24.40 -20.45 -10.17
N ALA A 260 -25.50 -21.22 -10.04
CA ALA A 260 -25.57 -22.60 -10.54
C ALA A 260 -25.30 -22.77 -12.06
N SER A 261 -25.59 -21.75 -12.86
CA SER A 261 -25.34 -21.77 -14.32
C SER A 261 -23.85 -21.79 -14.69
N HIS A 262 -22.96 -21.46 -13.76
CA HIS A 262 -21.51 -21.43 -13.98
C HIS A 262 -20.77 -22.58 -13.28
N MET A 263 -21.50 -23.53 -12.66
CA MET A 263 -20.88 -24.57 -11.83
C MET A 263 -20.06 -25.54 -12.68
N ASP A 264 -20.52 -25.90 -13.88
CA ASP A 264 -19.80 -26.82 -14.76
C ASP A 264 -18.48 -26.20 -15.24
N GLU A 265 -18.48 -24.90 -15.57
CA GLU A 265 -17.28 -24.16 -15.95
C GLU A 265 -16.33 -24.02 -14.76
N ALA A 266 -16.86 -23.80 -13.53
CA ALA A 266 -16.03 -23.74 -12.33
C ALA A 266 -15.33 -25.06 -12.06
N LEU A 267 -16.02 -26.20 -12.22
CA LEU A 267 -15.43 -27.54 -12.07
C LEU A 267 -14.35 -27.80 -13.12
N GLN A 268 -14.63 -27.50 -14.39
CA GLN A 268 -13.63 -27.63 -15.46
C GLN A 268 -12.37 -26.79 -15.17
N THR A 269 -12.53 -25.58 -14.66
CA THR A 269 -11.41 -24.69 -14.28
C THR A 269 -10.54 -25.29 -13.16
N CYS A 270 -11.10 -26.11 -12.29
CA CYS A 270 -10.34 -26.82 -11.24
C CYS A 270 -9.52 -28.00 -11.75
N ASP A 271 -9.89 -28.56 -12.90
CA ASP A 271 -9.21 -29.71 -13.51
C ASP A 271 -8.05 -29.30 -14.44
N GLU A 272 -7.97 -28.02 -14.80
CA GLU A 272 -6.90 -27.41 -15.61
C GLU A 272 -5.71 -26.97 -14.74
#